data_c114ebbb3badfd3385d688f7d799332d
#
_entry.id   c114ebbb3badfd3385d688f7d799332d
#
_cell.length_a   1.000
_cell.length_b   1.000
_cell.length_c   1.000
_cell.angle_alpha   90.00
_cell.angle_beta   90.00
_cell.angle_gamma   90.00
#
_symmetry.space_group_name_H-M   'P 1'
#
loop_
_entity.id
_entity.type
_entity.pdbx_description
1 polymer ?
#
loop_
_entity_poly.entity_id
_entity_poly.type
_entity_poly.pdbx_seq_one_letter_code
_entity_poly.pdbx_strand_id
1 'polypeptide(L)'
;MSRILNKIFDKDLYNTVKAERYELDYSGNKVMYNIGQLEGLAEQGNEEAKAIVDKVNNEVDEMLKKMDNGDYLFKTFNEYILEMARLTEEASKQRDEVEAKHDKAEKAWKEARSAINVSDSWTSARKTEYLLANEEYDNSCIGIYNDLKQKLTALKSEFHIHLKGFYTVTPDRIDNNTMALLNSGIDVSEEEIDSLLFKNRFNTTMIRMISNYASKNKKGTNLLTTYRLGVTSNGTAEMKAFERFESFCMNAVSTNNALRRANAG
;
A
#
# COMPACT_ATOMS: atom_id res chain seq x y z
N MET A 1 7.83 -1.05 14.58
CA MET A 1 7.45 -2.11 13.62
C MET A 1 8.61 -2.27 12.66
N SER A 2 9.08 -3.48 12.35
CA SER A 2 10.29 -3.70 11.53
C SER A 2 10.12 -3.15 10.12
N ARG A 3 11.10 -2.36 9.65
CA ARG A 3 11.10 -1.81 8.28
C ARG A 3 11.27 -2.90 7.24
N ILE A 4 12.11 -3.90 7.54
CA ILE A 4 12.37 -5.03 6.64
C ILE A 4 11.12 -5.89 6.52
N LEU A 5 10.46 -6.24 7.63
CA LEU A 5 9.23 -7.03 7.59
C LEU A 5 8.09 -6.33 6.85
N ASN A 6 8.04 -5.00 6.91
CA ASN A 6 7.03 -4.21 6.20
C ASN A 6 7.18 -4.22 4.67
N LYS A 7 8.36 -4.59 4.14
CA LYS A 7 8.59 -4.75 2.70
C LYS A 7 8.13 -6.11 2.17
N ILE A 8 7.92 -7.10 3.06
CA ILE A 8 7.68 -8.48 2.67
C ILE A 8 6.18 -8.74 2.61
N PHE A 9 5.68 -8.97 1.43
CA PHE A 9 4.25 -9.22 1.16
C PHE A 9 3.95 -10.71 1.00
N ASP A 10 4.96 -11.53 0.67
CA ASP A 10 4.84 -12.97 0.70
C ASP A 10 4.75 -13.47 2.14
N LYS A 11 3.68 -14.20 2.45
CA LYS A 11 3.40 -14.65 3.83
C LYS A 11 4.43 -15.63 4.35
N ASP A 12 4.95 -16.47 3.48
CA ASP A 12 5.91 -17.50 3.86
C ASP A 12 7.30 -16.88 4.08
N LEU A 13 7.73 -15.98 3.19
CA LEU A 13 8.94 -15.20 3.38
C LEU A 13 8.85 -14.31 4.63
N TYR A 14 7.71 -13.64 4.85
CA TYR A 14 7.46 -12.85 6.06
C TYR A 14 7.62 -13.68 7.33
N ASN A 15 6.98 -14.85 7.38
CA ASN A 15 7.03 -15.74 8.54
C ASN A 15 8.44 -16.27 8.76
N THR A 16 9.17 -16.59 7.69
CA THR A 16 10.56 -17.05 7.74
C THR A 16 11.46 -15.98 8.35
N VAL A 17 11.49 -14.78 7.78
CA VAL A 17 12.33 -13.67 8.25
C VAL A 17 11.93 -13.22 9.67
N LYS A 18 10.63 -13.24 10.00
CA LYS A 18 10.15 -12.91 11.36
C LYS A 18 10.58 -13.95 12.40
N ALA A 19 10.61 -15.23 12.03
CA ALA A 19 10.99 -16.31 12.93
C ALA A 19 12.51 -16.43 13.11
N GLU A 20 13.28 -15.93 12.17
CA GLU A 20 14.74 -16.02 12.16
C GLU A 20 15.36 -15.28 13.34
N ARG A 21 16.47 -15.82 13.87
CA ARG A 21 17.21 -15.26 14.99
C ARG A 21 18.66 -15.09 14.60
N TYR A 22 19.18 -13.92 14.94
CA TYR A 22 20.54 -13.51 14.61
C TYR A 22 21.34 -13.34 15.87
N GLU A 23 22.53 -13.92 15.91
CA GLU A 23 23.45 -13.81 17.03
C GLU A 23 24.17 -12.45 16.97
N LEU A 24 24.17 -11.74 18.08
CA LEU A 24 24.93 -10.51 18.27
C LEU A 24 25.76 -10.63 19.53
N ASP A 25 27.04 -10.25 19.49
CA ASP A 25 27.88 -10.15 20.67
C ASP A 25 27.58 -8.82 21.40
N TYR A 26 26.93 -8.92 22.53
CA TYR A 26 26.66 -7.76 23.38
C TYR A 26 27.49 -7.86 24.65
N SER A 27 28.58 -7.07 24.73
CA SER A 27 29.49 -7.03 25.90
C SER A 27 30.07 -8.39 26.30
N GLY A 28 30.46 -9.21 25.30
CA GLY A 28 31.05 -10.54 25.53
C GLY A 28 30.02 -11.66 25.74
N ASN A 29 28.72 -11.37 25.59
CA ASN A 29 27.65 -12.36 25.66
C ASN A 29 26.97 -12.48 24.31
N LYS A 30 26.87 -13.71 23.80
CA LYS A 30 26.13 -14.02 22.58
C LYS A 30 24.63 -14.05 22.86
N VAL A 31 23.90 -13.11 22.29
CA VAL A 31 22.46 -12.98 22.47
C VAL A 31 21.75 -13.07 21.12
N MET A 32 20.64 -13.78 21.11
CA MET A 32 19.83 -13.99 19.88
C MET A 32 18.74 -12.96 19.76
N TYR A 33 18.73 -12.22 18.66
CA TYR A 33 17.76 -11.15 18.37
C TYR A 33 16.94 -11.47 17.13
N ASN A 34 15.69 -11.01 17.10
CA ASN A 34 14.91 -10.96 15.87
C ASN A 34 15.24 -9.68 15.08
N ILE A 35 14.83 -9.64 13.80
CA ILE A 35 15.16 -8.52 12.93
C ILE A 35 14.64 -7.17 13.45
N GLY A 36 13.45 -7.11 14.06
CA GLY A 36 12.90 -5.86 14.61
C GLY A 36 13.68 -5.34 15.82
N GLN A 37 14.25 -6.24 16.63
CA GLN A 37 15.13 -5.87 17.75
C GLN A 37 16.48 -5.36 17.23
N LEU A 38 17.05 -6.00 16.19
CA LEU A 38 18.29 -5.53 15.56
C LEU A 38 18.14 -4.16 14.92
N GLU A 39 17.03 -3.87 14.25
CA GLU A 39 16.73 -2.54 13.71
C GLU A 39 16.74 -1.48 14.83
N GLY A 40 16.14 -1.79 15.97
CA GLY A 40 16.17 -0.88 17.14
C GLY A 40 17.57 -0.64 17.69
N LEU A 41 18.43 -1.67 17.76
CA LEU A 41 19.83 -1.54 18.17
C LEU A 41 20.67 -0.77 17.15
N ALA A 42 20.44 -0.99 15.85
CA ALA A 42 21.09 -0.25 14.78
C ALA A 42 20.75 1.25 14.82
N GLU A 43 19.50 1.60 15.12
CA GLU A 43 19.06 3.01 15.31
C GLU A 43 19.71 3.66 16.54
N GLN A 44 20.09 2.87 17.52
CA GLN A 44 20.85 3.32 18.71
C GLN A 44 22.37 3.40 18.47
N GLY A 45 22.84 3.14 17.24
CA GLY A 45 24.23 3.25 16.85
C GLY A 45 25.06 1.99 17.05
N ASN A 46 24.44 0.82 17.22
CA ASN A 46 25.16 -0.45 17.27
C ASN A 46 25.55 -0.88 15.84
N GLU A 47 26.86 -0.77 15.51
CA GLU A 47 27.38 -1.03 14.17
C GLU A 47 27.28 -2.51 13.74
N GLU A 48 27.39 -3.45 14.68
CA GLU A 48 27.26 -4.89 14.40
C GLU A 48 25.80 -5.23 14.07
N ALA A 49 24.84 -4.70 14.84
CA ALA A 49 23.42 -4.84 14.56
C ALA A 49 23.08 -4.22 13.20
N LYS A 50 23.66 -3.06 12.86
CA LYS A 50 23.48 -2.40 11.58
C LYS A 50 23.99 -3.25 10.42
N ALA A 51 25.19 -3.85 10.55
CA ALA A 51 25.72 -4.73 9.53
C ALA A 51 24.83 -5.95 9.26
N ILE A 52 24.26 -6.55 10.31
CA ILE A 52 23.31 -7.66 10.18
C ILE A 52 22.01 -7.17 9.50
N VAL A 53 21.46 -6.02 9.93
CA VAL A 53 20.26 -5.44 9.33
C VAL A 53 20.45 -5.15 7.84
N ASP A 54 21.58 -4.55 7.46
CA ASP A 54 21.91 -4.26 6.05
C ASP A 54 22.04 -5.54 5.23
N LYS A 55 22.69 -6.58 5.79
CA LYS A 55 22.81 -7.88 5.15
C LYS A 55 21.43 -8.51 4.91
N VAL A 56 20.60 -8.59 5.95
CA VAL A 56 19.25 -9.17 5.85
C VAL A 56 18.38 -8.37 4.88
N ASN A 57 18.49 -7.04 4.90
CA ASN A 57 17.76 -6.17 3.99
C ASN A 57 18.15 -6.46 2.52
N ASN A 58 19.44 -6.64 2.22
CA ASN A 58 19.91 -6.96 0.89
C ASN A 58 19.46 -8.37 0.45
N GLU A 59 19.53 -9.36 1.35
CA GLU A 59 19.04 -10.72 1.08
C GLU A 59 17.52 -10.73 0.78
N VAL A 60 16.74 -10.00 1.56
CA VAL A 60 15.29 -9.82 1.32
C VAL A 60 15.05 -9.12 -0.01
N ASP A 61 15.79 -8.06 -0.32
CA ASP A 61 15.65 -7.33 -1.60
C ASP A 61 16.02 -8.22 -2.79
N GLU A 62 17.03 -9.10 -2.66
CA GLU A 62 17.37 -10.09 -3.69
C GLU A 62 16.30 -11.18 -3.84
N MET A 63 15.75 -11.68 -2.72
CA MET A 63 14.66 -12.65 -2.75
C MET A 63 13.40 -12.02 -3.38
N LEU A 64 13.05 -10.80 -3.00
CA LEU A 64 11.95 -10.06 -3.61
C LEU A 64 12.18 -9.84 -5.11
N LYS A 65 13.41 -9.52 -5.55
CA LYS A 65 13.76 -9.45 -6.98
C LYS A 65 13.63 -10.79 -7.69
N LYS A 66 14.00 -11.90 -7.05
CA LYS A 66 13.83 -13.25 -7.62
C LYS A 66 12.35 -13.65 -7.70
N MET A 67 11.55 -13.21 -6.73
CA MET A 67 10.09 -13.34 -6.76
C MET A 67 9.47 -12.42 -7.81
N ASP A 68 10.10 -11.30 -8.13
CA ASP A 68 9.67 -10.26 -9.07
C ASP A 68 9.46 -10.76 -10.52
N ASN A 69 10.18 -11.79 -10.93
CA ASN A 69 9.95 -12.42 -12.23
C ASN A 69 8.58 -13.12 -12.33
N GLY A 70 7.84 -13.22 -11.23
CA GLY A 70 6.50 -13.77 -11.16
C GLY A 70 5.47 -12.90 -10.42
N ASP A 71 5.90 -11.91 -9.61
CA ASP A 71 5.06 -11.20 -8.62
C ASP A 71 4.77 -9.73 -8.98
N TYR A 72 4.93 -9.37 -10.25
CA TYR A 72 4.82 -8.01 -10.75
C TYR A 72 3.54 -7.28 -10.28
N LEU A 73 2.39 -7.95 -10.29
CA LEU A 73 1.14 -7.32 -9.88
C LEU A 73 1.10 -6.99 -8.38
N PHE A 74 1.59 -7.90 -7.54
CA PHE A 74 1.57 -7.70 -6.08
C PHE A 74 2.44 -6.52 -5.65
N LYS A 75 3.65 -6.42 -6.20
CA LYS A 75 4.55 -5.32 -5.92
C LYS A 75 3.96 -4.00 -6.40
N THR A 76 3.48 -3.96 -7.63
CA THR A 76 2.86 -2.77 -8.22
C THR A 76 1.64 -2.34 -7.43
N PHE A 77 0.74 -3.25 -7.05
CA PHE A 77 -0.44 -2.93 -6.26
C PHE A 77 -0.06 -2.31 -4.90
N ASN A 78 0.92 -2.87 -4.21
CA ASN A 78 1.37 -2.33 -2.93
C ASN A 78 2.04 -0.98 -3.05
N GLU A 79 2.84 -0.75 -4.08
CA GLU A 79 3.45 0.56 -4.34
C GLU A 79 2.37 1.63 -4.53
N TYR A 80 1.31 1.33 -5.26
CA TYR A 80 0.17 2.23 -5.43
C TYR A 80 -0.57 2.48 -4.11
N ILE A 81 -0.82 1.45 -3.31
CA ILE A 81 -1.46 1.59 -2.00
C ILE A 81 -0.61 2.45 -1.06
N LEU A 82 0.70 2.23 -1.01
CA LEU A 82 1.62 3.02 -0.20
C LEU A 82 1.66 4.49 -0.65
N GLU A 83 1.66 4.73 -1.97
CA GLU A 83 1.64 6.09 -2.50
C GLU A 83 0.31 6.80 -2.19
N MET A 84 -0.83 6.10 -2.29
CA MET A 84 -2.12 6.63 -1.88
C MET A 84 -2.13 6.99 -0.38
N ALA A 85 -1.57 6.14 0.47
CA ALA A 85 -1.45 6.40 1.90
C ALA A 85 -0.56 7.62 2.17
N ARG A 86 0.58 7.77 1.49
CA ARG A 86 1.48 8.91 1.59
C ARG A 86 0.79 10.22 1.19
N LEU A 87 0.10 10.22 0.06
CA LEU A 87 -0.65 11.39 -0.42
C LEU A 87 -1.76 11.78 0.55
N THR A 88 -2.43 10.79 1.15
CA THR A 88 -3.48 11.02 2.14
C THR A 88 -2.90 11.61 3.43
N GLU A 89 -1.75 11.13 3.88
CA GLU A 89 -1.05 11.67 5.05
C GLU A 89 -0.62 13.12 4.82
N GLU A 90 -0.07 13.44 3.64
CA GLU A 90 0.29 14.81 3.27
C GLU A 90 -0.91 15.74 3.26
N ALA A 91 -2.02 15.32 2.64
CA ALA A 91 -3.26 16.09 2.62
C ALA A 91 -3.85 16.28 4.04
N SER A 92 -3.75 15.26 4.90
CA SER A 92 -4.18 15.36 6.29
C SER A 92 -3.33 16.34 7.08
N LYS A 93 -2.01 16.34 6.94
CA LYS A 93 -1.12 17.32 7.58
C LYS A 93 -1.43 18.76 7.15
N GLN A 94 -1.60 18.98 5.85
CA GLN A 94 -1.99 20.31 5.33
C GLN A 94 -3.32 20.77 5.92
N ARG A 95 -4.30 19.89 6.00
CA ARG A 95 -5.59 20.19 6.62
C ARG A 95 -5.44 20.54 8.10
N ASP A 96 -4.65 19.77 8.86
CA ASP A 96 -4.45 20.00 10.29
C ASP A 96 -3.76 21.37 10.55
N GLU A 97 -2.84 21.80 9.67
CA GLU A 97 -2.23 23.13 9.72
C GLU A 97 -3.24 24.25 9.48
N VAL A 98 -4.13 24.08 8.50
CA VAL A 98 -5.19 25.05 8.20
C VAL A 98 -6.20 25.09 9.35
N GLU A 99 -6.56 23.93 9.92
CA GLU A 99 -7.45 23.82 11.08
C GLU A 99 -6.88 24.52 12.30
N ALA A 100 -5.59 24.32 12.61
CA ALA A 100 -4.94 24.99 13.74
C ALA A 100 -4.95 26.52 13.62
N LYS A 101 -4.82 27.08 12.41
CA LYS A 101 -4.94 28.53 12.16
C LYS A 101 -6.37 29.01 12.41
N HIS A 102 -7.36 28.29 11.88
CA HIS A 102 -8.77 28.60 12.08
C HIS A 102 -9.16 28.56 13.57
N ASP A 103 -8.79 27.51 14.29
CA ASP A 103 -9.08 27.34 15.71
C ASP A 103 -8.49 28.47 16.56
N LYS A 104 -7.27 28.92 16.21
CA LYS A 104 -6.65 30.07 16.87
C LYS A 104 -7.47 31.35 16.67
N ALA A 105 -7.95 31.61 15.48
CA ALA A 105 -8.77 32.79 15.20
C ALA A 105 -10.16 32.70 15.86
N GLU A 106 -10.77 31.51 15.86
CA GLU A 106 -12.04 31.24 16.53
C GLU A 106 -11.93 31.45 18.04
N LYS A 107 -10.87 30.94 18.66
CA LYS A 107 -10.59 31.12 20.08
C LYS A 107 -10.44 32.60 20.44
N ALA A 108 -9.63 33.35 19.67
CA ALA A 108 -9.44 34.79 19.88
C ALA A 108 -10.74 35.57 19.75
N TRP A 109 -11.62 35.19 18.79
CA TRP A 109 -12.96 35.79 18.65
C TRP A 109 -13.87 35.48 19.85
N LYS A 110 -13.90 34.22 20.32
CA LYS A 110 -14.70 33.82 21.49
C LYS A 110 -14.27 34.57 22.75
N GLU A 111 -12.94 34.68 22.95
CA GLU A 111 -12.36 35.45 24.08
C GLU A 111 -12.74 36.93 23.98
N ALA A 112 -12.63 37.56 22.82
CA ALA A 112 -13.02 38.94 22.60
C ALA A 112 -14.50 39.18 22.87
N ARG A 113 -15.37 38.28 22.45
CA ARG A 113 -16.84 38.37 22.64
C ARG A 113 -17.23 38.23 24.13
N SER A 114 -16.49 37.47 24.90
CA SER A 114 -16.76 37.22 26.33
C SER A 114 -16.10 38.23 27.27
N ALA A 115 -15.20 39.07 26.78
CA ALA A 115 -14.47 40.02 27.58
C ALA A 115 -15.37 41.18 28.05
N ILE A 116 -15.32 41.52 29.34
CA ILE A 116 -16.04 42.64 29.93
C ILE A 116 -15.16 43.90 29.77
N ASN A 117 -15.76 45.02 29.35
CA ASN A 117 -15.06 46.31 29.17
C ASN A 117 -14.09 46.42 27.98
N VAL A 118 -14.36 45.73 26.89
CA VAL A 118 -13.56 45.83 25.65
C VAL A 118 -14.28 46.82 24.68
N SER A 119 -13.50 47.55 23.90
CA SER A 119 -14.07 48.46 22.89
C SER A 119 -14.74 47.69 21.75
N ASP A 120 -15.83 48.20 21.23
CA ASP A 120 -16.57 47.62 20.09
C ASP A 120 -15.69 47.50 18.85
N SER A 121 -14.74 48.43 18.68
CA SER A 121 -13.76 48.37 17.55
C SER A 121 -12.83 47.18 17.63
N TRP A 122 -12.36 46.82 18.83
CA TRP A 122 -11.49 45.64 19.02
C TRP A 122 -12.29 44.36 18.82
N THR A 123 -13.51 44.27 19.32
CA THR A 123 -14.39 43.12 19.11
C THR A 123 -14.76 42.95 17.63
N SER A 124 -15.01 44.05 16.90
CA SER A 124 -15.27 44.03 15.46
C SER A 124 -14.04 43.58 14.66
N ALA A 125 -12.84 44.00 15.03
CA ALA A 125 -11.59 43.54 14.39
C ALA A 125 -11.42 42.04 14.54
N ARG A 126 -11.60 41.49 15.75
CA ARG A 126 -11.50 40.04 16.00
C ARG A 126 -12.57 39.22 15.25
N LYS A 127 -13.77 39.77 15.12
CA LYS A 127 -14.82 39.18 14.30
C LYS A 127 -14.41 39.11 12.83
N THR A 128 -13.83 40.16 12.30
CA THR A 128 -13.37 40.23 10.91
C THR A 128 -12.23 39.22 10.68
N GLU A 129 -11.25 39.15 11.58
CA GLU A 129 -10.17 38.16 11.53
C GLU A 129 -10.70 36.72 11.52
N TYR A 130 -11.71 36.44 12.37
CA TYR A 130 -12.35 35.11 12.39
C TYR A 130 -13.08 34.79 11.09
N LEU A 131 -13.83 35.76 10.53
CA LEU A 131 -14.55 35.52 9.28
C LEU A 131 -13.60 35.27 8.10
N LEU A 132 -12.50 36.03 8.02
CA LEU A 132 -11.48 35.82 7.02
C LEU A 132 -10.79 34.44 7.19
N ALA A 133 -10.46 34.07 8.43
CA ALA A 133 -9.88 32.76 8.72
C ALA A 133 -10.83 31.61 8.39
N ASN A 134 -12.14 31.80 8.57
CA ASN A 134 -13.15 30.80 8.20
C ASN A 134 -13.25 30.63 6.67
N GLU A 135 -13.23 31.75 5.92
CA GLU A 135 -13.22 31.71 4.45
C GLU A 135 -11.94 31.05 3.92
N GLU A 136 -10.76 31.42 4.48
CA GLU A 136 -9.48 30.80 4.12
C GLU A 136 -9.48 29.28 4.43
N TYR A 137 -10.06 28.89 5.57
CA TYR A 137 -10.20 27.49 5.95
C TYR A 137 -11.05 26.71 4.94
N ASP A 138 -12.23 27.21 4.59
CA ASP A 138 -13.14 26.55 3.65
C ASP A 138 -12.48 26.39 2.27
N ASN A 139 -11.88 27.47 1.75
CA ASN A 139 -11.19 27.47 0.45
C ASN A 139 -9.99 26.51 0.44
N SER A 140 -9.19 26.52 1.50
CA SER A 140 -8.02 25.64 1.63
C SER A 140 -8.42 24.18 1.73
N CYS A 141 -9.45 23.85 2.51
CA CYS A 141 -9.97 22.49 2.60
C CYS A 141 -10.49 21.96 1.27
N ILE A 142 -11.20 22.80 0.49
CA ILE A 142 -11.65 22.45 -0.86
C ILE A 142 -10.44 22.24 -1.79
N GLY A 143 -9.43 23.11 -1.71
CA GLY A 143 -8.19 23.00 -2.48
C GLY A 143 -7.46 21.68 -2.20
N ILE A 144 -7.22 21.38 -0.92
CA ILE A 144 -6.54 20.13 -0.48
C ILE A 144 -7.31 18.89 -0.95
N TYR A 145 -8.64 18.90 -0.80
CA TYR A 145 -9.49 17.79 -1.25
C TYR A 145 -9.39 17.58 -2.77
N ASN A 146 -9.46 18.64 -3.54
CA ASN A 146 -9.39 18.57 -5.01
C ASN A 146 -8.02 18.14 -5.50
N ASP A 147 -6.93 18.61 -4.88
CA ASP A 147 -5.56 18.19 -5.19
C ASP A 147 -5.36 16.71 -4.91
N LEU A 148 -5.76 16.23 -3.73
CA LEU A 148 -5.73 14.79 -3.42
C LEU A 148 -6.52 13.98 -4.42
N LYS A 149 -7.75 14.39 -4.75
CA LYS A 149 -8.61 13.73 -5.73
C LYS A 149 -7.94 13.62 -7.10
N GLN A 150 -7.30 14.70 -7.55
CA GLN A 150 -6.60 14.71 -8.85
C GLN A 150 -5.41 13.73 -8.85
N LYS A 151 -4.60 13.72 -7.78
CA LYS A 151 -3.46 12.81 -7.63
C LYS A 151 -3.90 11.34 -7.57
N LEU A 152 -4.95 11.03 -6.81
CA LEU A 152 -5.51 9.67 -6.73
C LEU A 152 -6.10 9.22 -8.07
N THR A 153 -6.75 10.13 -8.82
CA THR A 153 -7.26 9.83 -10.16
C THR A 153 -6.13 9.52 -11.15
N ALA A 154 -5.01 10.24 -11.07
CA ALA A 154 -3.83 9.96 -11.89
C ALA A 154 -3.24 8.58 -11.56
N LEU A 155 -3.06 8.26 -10.27
CA LEU A 155 -2.59 6.95 -9.82
C LEU A 155 -3.53 5.81 -10.26
N LYS A 156 -4.85 6.03 -10.21
CA LYS A 156 -5.84 5.06 -10.68
C LYS A 156 -5.67 4.75 -12.17
N SER A 157 -5.46 5.79 -12.97
CA SER A 157 -5.25 5.65 -14.41
C SER A 157 -3.97 4.87 -14.72
N GLU A 158 -2.89 5.17 -14.01
CA GLU A 158 -1.61 4.48 -14.13
C GLU A 158 -1.74 3.01 -13.70
N PHE A 159 -2.36 2.75 -12.54
CA PHE A 159 -2.62 1.39 -12.06
C PHE A 159 -3.45 0.59 -13.06
N HIS A 160 -4.48 1.19 -13.68
CA HIS A 160 -5.29 0.53 -14.70
C HIS A 160 -4.44 0.07 -15.90
N ILE A 161 -3.51 0.91 -16.36
CA ILE A 161 -2.59 0.58 -17.46
C ILE A 161 -1.70 -0.60 -17.09
N HIS A 162 -1.10 -0.57 -15.90
CA HIS A 162 -0.24 -1.65 -15.37
C HIS A 162 -1.02 -2.95 -15.20
N LEU A 163 -2.22 -2.87 -14.64
CA LEU A 163 -3.11 -4.01 -14.46
C LEU A 163 -3.50 -4.66 -15.79
N LYS A 164 -3.84 -3.84 -16.79
CA LYS A 164 -4.11 -4.31 -18.14
C LYS A 164 -2.89 -5.00 -18.75
N GLY A 165 -1.69 -4.42 -18.61
CA GLY A 165 -0.43 -5.01 -19.05
C GLY A 165 -0.16 -6.36 -18.40
N PHE A 166 -0.41 -6.47 -17.08
CA PHE A 166 -0.24 -7.72 -16.33
C PHE A 166 -1.14 -8.85 -16.87
N TYR A 167 -2.41 -8.56 -17.14
CA TYR A 167 -3.37 -9.56 -17.64
C TYR A 167 -3.29 -9.81 -19.14
N THR A 168 -2.46 -9.05 -19.88
CA THR A 168 -2.23 -9.30 -21.29
C THR A 168 -1.30 -10.49 -21.48
N VAL A 169 -1.68 -11.42 -22.36
CA VAL A 169 -0.82 -12.56 -22.73
C VAL A 169 0.32 -12.05 -23.61
N THR A 170 1.55 -12.28 -23.15
CA THR A 170 2.77 -11.85 -23.87
C THR A 170 3.77 -13.01 -24.03
N PRO A 171 4.47 -13.08 -25.18
CA PRO A 171 5.43 -14.17 -25.44
C PRO A 171 6.61 -14.21 -24.47
N ASP A 172 7.06 -13.06 -23.97
CA ASP A 172 8.17 -12.91 -23.02
C ASP A 172 7.89 -13.53 -21.65
N ARG A 173 6.61 -13.77 -21.34
CA ARG A 173 6.17 -14.44 -20.10
C ARG A 173 6.00 -15.95 -20.26
N ILE A 174 6.39 -16.54 -21.38
CA ILE A 174 6.28 -17.97 -21.59
C ILE A 174 7.51 -18.68 -21.02
N ASP A 175 7.28 -19.55 -20.02
CA ASP A 175 8.30 -20.50 -19.56
C ASP A 175 8.40 -21.65 -20.58
N ASN A 176 9.43 -21.59 -21.42
CA ASN A 176 9.67 -22.57 -22.48
C ASN A 176 9.87 -23.99 -21.92
N ASN A 177 10.42 -24.16 -20.73
CA ASN A 177 10.60 -25.47 -20.12
C ASN A 177 9.27 -26.09 -19.72
N THR A 178 8.39 -25.32 -19.08
CA THR A 178 7.03 -25.76 -18.78
C THR A 178 6.25 -26.05 -20.06
N MET A 179 6.40 -25.22 -21.11
CA MET A 179 5.73 -25.46 -22.39
C MET A 179 6.26 -26.71 -23.10
N ALA A 180 7.56 -26.97 -23.06
CA ALA A 180 8.15 -28.18 -23.62
C ALA A 180 7.58 -29.43 -22.92
N LEU A 181 7.44 -29.42 -21.59
CA LEU A 181 6.81 -30.49 -20.83
C LEU A 181 5.35 -30.71 -21.24
N LEU A 182 4.54 -29.66 -21.27
CA LEU A 182 3.12 -29.73 -21.63
C LEU A 182 2.90 -30.20 -23.09
N ASN A 183 3.85 -29.95 -23.98
CA ASN A 183 3.79 -30.34 -25.39
C ASN A 183 4.53 -31.66 -25.70
N SER A 184 5.17 -32.29 -24.71
CA SER A 184 5.97 -33.52 -24.91
C SER A 184 5.15 -34.76 -25.22
N GLY A 185 3.84 -34.72 -25.02
CA GLY A 185 2.97 -35.90 -25.12
C GLY A 185 2.97 -36.78 -23.87
N ILE A 186 3.73 -36.42 -22.84
CA ILE A 186 3.68 -37.08 -21.54
C ILE A 186 2.38 -36.70 -20.84
N ASP A 187 1.73 -37.70 -20.23
CA ASP A 187 0.53 -37.46 -19.40
C ASP A 187 0.96 -36.84 -18.07
N VAL A 188 0.67 -35.54 -17.91
CA VAL A 188 0.96 -34.79 -16.69
C VAL A 188 -0.16 -35.03 -15.69
N SER A 189 0.18 -35.48 -14.47
CA SER A 189 -0.80 -35.75 -13.40
C SER A 189 -1.45 -34.47 -12.86
N GLU A 190 -2.53 -34.61 -12.10
CA GLU A 190 -3.22 -33.46 -11.48
C GLU A 190 -2.33 -32.79 -10.44
N GLU A 191 -1.52 -33.52 -9.67
CA GLU A 191 -0.57 -32.99 -8.71
C GLU A 191 0.58 -32.21 -9.40
N GLU A 192 1.03 -32.68 -10.55
CA GLU A 192 2.03 -31.97 -11.35
C GLU A 192 1.44 -30.69 -11.94
N ILE A 193 0.20 -30.70 -12.39
CA ILE A 193 -0.51 -29.49 -12.85
C ILE A 193 -0.62 -28.49 -11.71
N ASP A 194 -0.98 -28.90 -10.50
CA ASP A 194 -1.03 -28.02 -9.33
C ASP A 194 0.37 -27.43 -8.99
N SER A 195 1.41 -28.23 -9.09
CA SER A 195 2.79 -27.79 -8.90
C SER A 195 3.20 -26.74 -9.95
N LEU A 196 2.83 -26.97 -11.22
CA LEU A 196 3.10 -26.02 -12.31
C LEU A 196 2.31 -24.71 -12.12
N LEU A 197 1.05 -24.79 -11.69
CA LEU A 197 0.23 -23.61 -11.38
C LEU A 197 0.82 -22.83 -10.21
N PHE A 198 1.24 -23.52 -9.15
CA PHE A 198 1.84 -22.88 -7.99
C PHE A 198 3.16 -22.18 -8.36
N LYS A 199 4.02 -22.85 -9.13
CA LYS A 199 5.26 -22.28 -9.66
C LYS A 199 5.00 -21.01 -10.48
N ASN A 200 3.92 -20.99 -11.26
CA ASN A 200 3.57 -19.91 -12.17
C ASN A 200 2.42 -19.01 -11.63
N ARG A 201 2.16 -19.03 -10.31
CA ARG A 201 0.99 -18.40 -9.68
C ARG A 201 0.82 -16.90 -9.96
N PHE A 202 1.91 -16.22 -10.31
CA PHE A 202 1.92 -14.79 -10.66
C PHE A 202 2.11 -14.52 -12.16
N ASN A 203 2.17 -15.56 -12.98
CA ASN A 203 2.32 -15.46 -14.41
C ASN A 203 0.99 -15.81 -15.12
N THR A 204 0.19 -14.80 -15.39
CA THR A 204 -1.14 -14.96 -16.01
C THR A 204 -1.09 -15.64 -17.38
N THR A 205 -0.02 -15.42 -18.16
CA THR A 205 0.21 -16.09 -19.44
C THR A 205 0.34 -17.60 -19.22
N MET A 206 1.22 -18.01 -18.29
CA MET A 206 1.43 -19.43 -17.98
C MET A 206 0.20 -20.09 -17.36
N ILE A 207 -0.48 -19.41 -16.42
CA ILE A 207 -1.72 -19.93 -15.83
C ILE A 207 -2.76 -20.23 -16.93
N ARG A 208 -2.93 -19.32 -17.91
CA ARG A 208 -3.84 -19.56 -19.06
C ARG A 208 -3.41 -20.75 -19.89
N MET A 209 -2.11 -20.91 -20.15
CA MET A 209 -1.58 -22.02 -20.95
C MET A 209 -1.73 -23.35 -20.24
N ILE A 210 -1.37 -23.43 -18.95
CA ILE A 210 -1.55 -24.63 -18.11
C ILE A 210 -3.05 -24.98 -17.99
N SER A 211 -3.90 -23.98 -17.75
CA SER A 211 -5.35 -24.18 -17.68
C SER A 211 -5.95 -24.71 -19.00
N ASN A 212 -5.45 -24.24 -20.11
CA ASN A 212 -5.87 -24.72 -21.44
C ASN A 212 -5.42 -26.16 -21.68
N TYR A 213 -4.18 -26.51 -21.32
CA TYR A 213 -3.68 -27.87 -21.35
C TYR A 213 -4.54 -28.82 -20.49
N ALA A 214 -4.78 -28.45 -19.22
CA ALA A 214 -5.57 -29.21 -18.28
C ALA A 214 -7.01 -29.45 -18.81
N SER A 215 -7.63 -28.41 -19.38
CA SER A 215 -8.98 -28.50 -19.96
C SER A 215 -9.01 -29.46 -21.16
N LYS A 216 -8.02 -29.42 -22.04
CA LYS A 216 -7.92 -30.32 -23.22
C LYS A 216 -7.73 -31.78 -22.79
N ASN A 217 -7.00 -32.02 -21.72
CA ASN A 217 -6.71 -33.36 -21.20
C ASN A 217 -7.69 -33.83 -20.10
N LYS A 218 -8.78 -33.08 -19.89
CA LYS A 218 -9.84 -33.40 -18.89
C LYS A 218 -9.30 -33.54 -17.47
N LYS A 219 -8.24 -32.81 -17.15
CA LYS A 219 -7.68 -32.71 -15.78
C LYS A 219 -8.39 -31.60 -15.01
N GLY A 220 -8.70 -31.84 -13.74
CA GLY A 220 -9.40 -30.86 -12.91
C GLY A 220 -8.92 -30.87 -11.48
N THR A 221 -8.47 -29.74 -10.96
CA THR A 221 -8.08 -29.57 -9.57
C THR A 221 -8.75 -28.33 -8.95
N ASN A 222 -8.83 -28.28 -7.63
CA ASN A 222 -9.34 -27.10 -6.93
C ASN A 222 -8.44 -25.87 -7.15
N LEU A 223 -7.13 -26.07 -7.21
CA LEU A 223 -6.15 -25.03 -7.46
C LEU A 223 -6.32 -24.45 -8.88
N LEU A 224 -6.50 -25.32 -9.88
CA LEU A 224 -6.80 -24.91 -11.26
C LEU A 224 -8.05 -24.03 -11.34
N THR A 225 -9.13 -24.40 -10.63
CA THR A 225 -10.36 -23.62 -10.58
C THR A 225 -10.12 -22.23 -9.97
N THR A 226 -9.36 -22.15 -8.88
CA THR A 226 -9.03 -20.90 -8.18
C THR A 226 -8.24 -19.96 -9.09
N TYR A 227 -7.15 -20.45 -9.71
CA TYR A 227 -6.33 -19.63 -10.60
C TYR A 227 -7.06 -19.22 -11.88
N ARG A 228 -7.87 -20.11 -12.43
CA ARG A 228 -8.66 -19.84 -13.61
C ARG A 228 -9.68 -18.72 -13.37
N LEU A 229 -10.34 -18.69 -12.22
CA LEU A 229 -11.24 -17.60 -11.83
C LEU A 229 -10.46 -16.28 -11.67
N GLY A 230 -9.30 -16.30 -11.04
CA GLY A 230 -8.44 -15.12 -10.92
C GLY A 230 -8.06 -14.52 -12.25
N VAL A 231 -7.62 -15.35 -13.21
CA VAL A 231 -7.21 -14.89 -14.55
C VAL A 231 -8.38 -14.41 -15.40
N THR A 232 -9.57 -15.01 -15.27
CA THR A 232 -10.76 -14.57 -16.01
C THR A 232 -11.34 -13.25 -15.52
N SER A 233 -11.04 -12.84 -14.28
CA SER A 233 -11.47 -11.56 -13.71
C SER A 233 -10.79 -10.35 -14.36
N ASN A 234 -9.70 -10.53 -15.10
CA ASN A 234 -8.93 -9.49 -15.80
C ASN A 234 -8.62 -8.25 -14.92
N GLY A 235 -8.32 -8.48 -13.65
CA GLY A 235 -8.00 -7.40 -12.71
C GLY A 235 -9.21 -6.67 -12.11
N THR A 236 -10.43 -7.16 -12.33
CA THR A 236 -11.63 -6.49 -11.78
C THR A 236 -11.62 -6.48 -10.24
N ALA A 237 -11.11 -7.53 -9.60
CA ALA A 237 -11.04 -7.60 -8.14
C ALA A 237 -10.04 -6.58 -7.57
N GLU A 238 -8.87 -6.46 -8.20
CA GLU A 238 -7.81 -5.53 -7.85
C GLU A 238 -8.26 -4.08 -8.06
N MET A 239 -8.93 -3.78 -9.19
CA MET A 239 -9.51 -2.46 -9.41
C MET A 239 -10.55 -2.08 -8.35
N LYS A 240 -11.43 -3.02 -7.98
CA LYS A 240 -12.40 -2.77 -6.91
C LYS A 240 -11.73 -2.55 -5.56
N ALA A 241 -10.64 -3.28 -5.26
CA ALA A 241 -9.86 -3.08 -4.04
C ALA A 241 -9.20 -1.70 -4.04
N PHE A 242 -8.62 -1.29 -5.16
CA PHE A 242 -8.05 0.05 -5.35
C PHE A 242 -9.11 1.14 -5.12
N GLU A 243 -10.28 1.03 -5.76
CA GLU A 243 -11.39 1.99 -5.63
C GLU A 243 -11.93 2.09 -4.19
N ARG A 244 -11.96 0.98 -3.46
CA ARG A 244 -12.34 1.00 -2.04
C ARG A 244 -11.32 1.77 -1.20
N PHE A 245 -10.03 1.56 -1.46
CA PHE A 245 -8.97 2.26 -0.75
C PHE A 245 -8.93 3.75 -1.13
N GLU A 246 -9.12 4.09 -2.42
CA GLU A 246 -9.31 5.46 -2.89
C GLU A 246 -10.44 6.17 -2.12
N SER A 247 -11.60 5.51 -2.02
CA SER A 247 -12.75 6.04 -1.26
C SER A 247 -12.42 6.25 0.21
N PHE A 248 -11.66 5.33 0.82
CA PHE A 248 -11.19 5.47 2.20
C PHE A 248 -10.28 6.69 2.37
N CYS A 249 -9.30 6.87 1.46
CA CYS A 249 -8.40 8.02 1.46
C CYS A 249 -9.14 9.35 1.33
N MET A 250 -10.09 9.43 0.41
CA MET A 250 -10.93 10.63 0.21
C MET A 250 -11.80 10.94 1.44
N ASN A 251 -12.39 9.91 2.06
CA ASN A 251 -13.17 10.08 3.27
C ASN A 251 -12.31 10.54 4.46
N ALA A 252 -11.10 10.05 4.61
CA ALA A 252 -10.20 10.45 5.69
C ALA A 252 -9.90 11.96 5.68
N VAL A 253 -9.84 12.57 4.50
CA VAL A 253 -9.61 14.02 4.35
C VAL A 253 -10.91 14.83 4.41
N SER A 254 -12.06 14.26 4.04
CA SER A 254 -13.36 14.96 3.98
C SER A 254 -14.15 15.00 5.29
N THR A 255 -13.89 14.06 6.21
CA THR A 255 -14.81 13.75 7.33
C THR A 255 -14.98 14.89 8.36
N ASN A 256 -14.04 15.83 8.45
CA ASN A 256 -14.16 16.91 9.45
C ASN A 256 -15.06 18.07 9.01
N ASN A 257 -15.23 18.32 7.71
CA ASN A 257 -16.09 19.42 7.23
C ASN A 257 -17.60 19.17 7.46
N ALA A 258 -18.04 17.91 7.33
CA ALA A 258 -19.45 17.57 7.53
C ALA A 258 -19.87 17.60 9.01
N LEU A 259 -18.98 17.17 9.92
CA LEU A 259 -19.24 17.17 11.37
C LEU A 259 -19.25 18.59 11.97
N ARG A 260 -18.40 19.51 11.48
CA ARG A 260 -18.42 20.91 11.94
C ARG A 260 -19.65 21.66 11.49
N ARG A 261 -20.14 21.46 10.26
CA ARG A 261 -21.40 22.06 9.79
C ARG A 261 -22.60 21.56 10.57
N ALA A 262 -22.61 20.31 11.02
CA ALA A 262 -23.68 19.76 11.87
C ALA A 262 -23.67 20.31 13.31
N ASN A 263 -22.51 20.78 13.82
CA ASN A 263 -22.36 21.32 15.18
C ASN A 263 -22.43 22.88 15.23
N ALA A 264 -22.43 23.54 14.08
CA ALA A 264 -22.49 25.03 13.99
C ALA A 264 -23.88 25.56 13.75
N GLY A 265 -24.90 24.73 13.59
CA GLY A 265 -26.34 25.07 13.54
C GLY A 265 -27.01 24.75 14.86
#